data_a68a65409c9af2444f7a7ffae9e3de2f
#
_entry.id   a68a65409c9af2444f7a7ffae9e3de2f
#
_cell.length_a   1.000
_cell.length_b   1.000
_cell.length_c   1.000
_cell.angle_alpha   90.00
_cell.angle_beta   90.00
_cell.angle_gamma   90.00
#
_symmetry.space_group_name_H-M   'P 1'
#
loop_
_entity.id
_entity.type
_entity.pdbx_description
1 polymer ?
#
loop_
_entity_poly.entity_id
_entity_poly.type
_entity_poly.pdbx_seq_one_letter_code
_entity_poly.pdbx_strand_id
1 'polypeptide(L)'
;MPTVLRNGPLRSYFFGHEPNESPHIHVDHHDRSAKFWLDPIRLARNYGFAAHELRRIEGLIRGNQHHLLEAWHGFFRRQGR
;
A
#
# COMPACT_ATOMS: atom_id res chain seq x y z
N MET A 1 4.00 -7.79 -10.27
CA MET A 1 4.16 -6.72 -9.29
C MET A 1 4.71 -7.28 -7.99
N PRO A 2 5.68 -6.62 -7.40
CA PRO A 2 6.27 -7.15 -6.17
C PRO A 2 5.31 -7.01 -5.00
N THR A 3 5.22 -8.05 -4.19
CA THR A 3 4.51 -7.99 -2.93
C THR A 3 5.47 -7.40 -1.90
N VAL A 4 5.06 -6.32 -1.26
CA VAL A 4 5.90 -5.60 -0.32
C VAL A 4 5.68 -6.05 1.11
N LEU A 5 4.42 -6.38 1.43
CA LEU A 5 4.04 -6.80 2.77
C LEU A 5 2.92 -7.82 2.65
N ARG A 6 3.04 -8.92 3.38
CA ARG A 6 1.99 -9.92 3.42
C ARG A 6 1.63 -10.21 4.87
N ASN A 7 0.35 -10.13 5.18
CA ASN A 7 -0.14 -10.39 6.53
C ASN A 7 -1.39 -11.25 6.39
N GLY A 8 -1.22 -12.56 6.60
CA GLY A 8 -2.31 -13.50 6.40
C GLY A 8 -2.76 -13.44 4.95
N PRO A 9 -4.07 -13.31 4.71
CA PRO A 9 -4.59 -13.22 3.35
C PRO A 9 -4.43 -11.85 2.69
N LEU A 10 -3.99 -10.83 3.45
CA LEU A 10 -3.77 -9.50 2.89
C LEU A 10 -2.46 -9.44 2.14
N ARG A 11 -2.48 -8.85 0.96
CA ARG A 11 -1.29 -8.68 0.14
C ARG A 11 -1.15 -7.20 -0.21
N SER A 12 0.01 -6.64 0.04
CA SER A 12 0.29 -5.23 -0.23
C SER A 12 1.36 -5.11 -1.30
N TYR A 13 1.19 -4.20 -2.25
CA TYR A 13 2.09 -4.09 -3.40
C TYR A 13 2.06 -2.69 -3.97
N PHE A 14 3.07 -2.38 -4.80
CA PHE A 14 3.14 -1.14 -5.58
C PHE A 14 2.89 -1.46 -7.06
N PHE A 15 2.23 -0.53 -7.76
CA PHE A 15 2.17 -0.58 -9.21
C PHE A 15 3.37 0.14 -9.80
N GLY A 16 3.97 -0.44 -10.83
CA GLY A 16 5.13 0.15 -11.48
C GLY A 16 4.82 1.33 -12.38
N HIS A 17 3.55 1.64 -12.57
CA HIS A 17 3.13 2.71 -13.48
C HIS A 17 2.84 4.03 -12.79
N GLU A 18 3.11 4.14 -11.49
CA GLU A 18 2.66 5.30 -10.73
C GLU A 18 3.79 6.04 -10.03
N PRO A 19 4.92 6.28 -10.70
CA PRO A 19 6.03 6.97 -10.04
C PRO A 19 5.80 8.46 -9.82
N ASN A 20 4.81 9.03 -10.50
CA ASN A 20 4.52 10.47 -10.39
C ASN A 20 3.53 10.80 -9.29
N GLU A 21 2.99 9.79 -8.64
CA GLU A 21 2.08 10.01 -7.51
C GLU A 21 2.87 10.00 -6.21
N SER A 22 2.28 10.58 -5.17
CA SER A 22 2.84 10.49 -3.83
C SER A 22 2.94 9.02 -3.42
N PRO A 23 3.85 8.70 -2.50
CA PRO A 23 3.98 7.30 -2.06
C PRO A 23 2.66 6.73 -1.59
N HIS A 24 2.36 5.53 -2.07
CA HIS A 24 1.11 4.85 -1.75
C HIS A 24 1.30 3.34 -1.88
N ILE A 25 0.31 2.59 -1.38
CA ILE A 25 0.34 1.15 -1.44
C ILE A 25 -1.05 0.62 -1.76
N HIS A 26 -1.10 -0.48 -2.50
CA HIS A 26 -2.34 -1.19 -2.82
C HIS A 26 -2.42 -2.42 -1.93
N VAL A 27 -3.62 -2.69 -1.40
CA VAL A 27 -3.85 -3.82 -0.51
C VAL A 27 -5.01 -4.63 -1.05
N ASP A 28 -4.79 -5.92 -1.23
CA ASP A 28 -5.80 -6.84 -1.75
C ASP A 28 -6.14 -7.93 -0.75
N HIS A 29 -7.40 -8.34 -0.75
CA HIS A 29 -7.87 -9.52 -0.06
C HIS A 29 -9.02 -10.11 -0.88
N HIS A 30 -8.73 -11.19 -1.61
CA HIS A 30 -9.68 -11.79 -2.54
C HIS A 30 -10.12 -10.76 -3.59
N ASP A 31 -11.41 -10.44 -3.67
CA ASP A 31 -11.95 -9.50 -4.65
C ASP A 31 -12.06 -8.07 -4.11
N ARG A 32 -11.55 -7.83 -2.89
CA ARG A 32 -11.57 -6.51 -2.28
C ARG A 32 -10.20 -5.87 -2.40
N SER A 33 -10.17 -4.57 -2.57
CA SER A 33 -8.90 -3.87 -2.66
C SER A 33 -9.02 -2.44 -2.14
N ALA A 34 -7.89 -1.87 -1.76
CA ALA A 34 -7.84 -0.50 -1.29
C ALA A 34 -6.50 0.10 -1.65
N LYS A 35 -6.47 1.43 -1.71
CA LYS A 35 -5.25 2.19 -1.94
C LYS A 35 -5.09 3.16 -0.78
N PHE A 36 -3.91 3.18 -0.18
CA PHE A 36 -3.60 4.09 0.92
C PHE A 36 -2.39 4.94 0.57
N TRP A 37 -2.48 6.23 0.87
CA TRP A 37 -1.29 7.08 0.86
C TRP A 37 -0.42 6.71 2.05
N LEU A 38 0.88 6.83 1.90
CA LEU A 38 1.82 6.44 2.95
C LEU A 38 2.31 7.60 3.82
N ASP A 39 2.20 8.84 3.34
CA ASP A 39 2.70 9.98 4.09
C ASP A 39 1.97 11.26 3.67
N PRO A 40 0.99 11.71 4.44
CA PRO A 40 0.44 11.05 5.64
C PRO A 40 -0.37 9.82 5.27
N ILE A 41 -0.54 8.92 6.22
CA ILE A 41 -1.31 7.71 5.99
C ILE A 41 -2.79 8.05 5.88
N ARG A 42 -3.37 7.81 4.71
CA ARG A 42 -4.77 8.14 4.43
C ARG A 42 -5.33 7.20 3.38
N LEU A 43 -6.60 6.87 3.52
CA LEU A 43 -7.29 6.06 2.52
C LEU A 43 -7.50 6.89 1.26
N ALA A 44 -7.03 6.37 0.13
CA ALA A 44 -7.24 7.02 -1.16
C ALA A 44 -8.45 6.42 -1.88
N ARG A 45 -8.60 5.10 -1.86
CA ARG A 45 -9.70 4.40 -2.52
C ARG A 45 -10.01 3.12 -1.76
N ASN A 46 -11.28 2.71 -1.84
CA ASN A 46 -11.74 1.48 -1.22
C ASN A 46 -12.70 0.76 -2.16
N TYR A 47 -12.42 -0.48 -2.44
CA TYR A 47 -13.28 -1.34 -3.26
C TYR A 47 -13.63 -2.58 -2.43
N GLY A 48 -14.65 -2.43 -1.58
CA GLY A 48 -15.27 -3.57 -0.94
C GLY A 48 -14.91 -3.85 0.51
N PHE A 49 -13.90 -3.20 1.09
CA PHE A 49 -13.57 -3.42 2.50
C PHE A 49 -14.57 -2.71 3.41
N ALA A 50 -14.93 -3.37 4.51
CA ALA A 50 -15.75 -2.77 5.55
C ALA A 50 -14.89 -1.81 6.39
N ALA A 51 -15.56 -0.92 7.13
CA ALA A 51 -14.84 0.09 7.92
C ALA A 51 -13.86 -0.52 8.92
N HIS A 52 -14.27 -1.61 9.59
CA HIS A 52 -13.37 -2.24 10.57
C HIS A 52 -12.17 -2.88 9.90
N GLU A 53 -12.33 -3.37 8.67
CA GLU A 53 -11.22 -3.92 7.92
C GLU A 53 -10.24 -2.82 7.51
N LEU A 54 -10.77 -1.68 7.08
CA LEU A 54 -9.92 -0.54 6.71
C LEU A 54 -9.12 -0.04 7.90
N ARG A 55 -9.72 -0.02 9.10
CA ARG A 55 -8.99 0.39 10.30
C ARG A 55 -7.86 -0.57 10.61
N ARG A 56 -8.10 -1.86 10.42
CA ARG A 56 -7.08 -2.88 10.65
C ARG A 56 -5.93 -2.72 9.67
N ILE A 57 -6.27 -2.50 8.39
CA ILE A 57 -5.27 -2.30 7.35
C ILE A 57 -4.45 -1.05 7.64
N GLU A 58 -5.12 0.04 8.03
CA GLU A 58 -4.42 1.27 8.37
C GLU A 58 -3.44 1.06 9.52
N GLY A 59 -3.83 0.27 10.52
CA GLY A 59 -2.94 -0.05 11.63
C GLY A 59 -1.70 -0.80 11.18
N LEU A 60 -1.86 -1.74 10.25
CA LEU A 60 -0.72 -2.47 9.70
C LEU A 60 0.20 -1.53 8.93
N ILE A 61 -0.36 -0.63 8.15
CA ILE A 61 0.43 0.33 7.39
C ILE A 61 1.18 1.25 8.34
N ARG A 62 0.51 1.73 9.39
CA ARG A 62 1.13 2.62 10.37
C ARG A 62 2.30 1.95 11.07
N GLY A 63 2.14 0.68 11.40
CA GLY A 63 3.21 -0.08 12.05
C GLY A 63 4.39 -0.36 11.14
N ASN A 64 4.24 -0.18 9.83
CA ASN A 64 5.28 -0.48 8.85
C ASN A 64 5.61 0.73 7.98
N GLN A 65 5.20 1.93 8.36
CA GLN A 65 5.29 3.11 7.51
C GLN A 65 6.71 3.38 7.01
N HIS A 66 7.67 3.34 7.92
CA HIS A 66 9.06 3.63 7.55
C HIS A 66 9.56 2.62 6.51
N HIS A 67 9.32 1.34 6.77
CA HIS A 67 9.70 0.27 5.86
C HIS A 67 9.05 0.44 4.49
N LEU A 68 7.76 0.77 4.48
CA LEU A 68 7.02 0.91 3.23
C LEU A 68 7.50 2.11 2.43
N LEU A 69 7.82 3.23 3.11
CA LEU A 69 8.35 4.40 2.42
C LEU A 69 9.72 4.12 1.84
N GLU A 70 10.57 3.41 2.57
CA GLU A 70 11.88 3.02 2.04
C GLU A 70 11.73 2.11 0.83
N ALA A 71 10.80 1.16 0.92
CA ALA A 71 10.55 0.24 -0.19
C ALA A 71 10.03 0.98 -1.42
N TRP A 72 9.13 1.96 -1.21
CA TRP A 72 8.59 2.77 -2.30
C TRP A 72 9.72 3.52 -3.01
N HIS A 73 10.53 4.24 -2.23
CA HIS A 73 11.62 5.04 -2.81
C HIS A 73 12.64 4.17 -3.53
N GLY A 74 12.97 3.01 -2.96
CA GLY A 74 13.89 2.08 -3.59
C GLY A 74 13.35 1.52 -4.88
N PHE A 75 12.08 1.14 -4.90
CA PHE A 75 11.43 0.58 -6.07
C PHE A 75 11.39 1.57 -7.22
N PHE A 76 10.91 2.80 -6.96
CA PHE A 76 10.77 3.78 -8.03
C PHE A 76 12.08 4.45 -8.41
N ARG A 77 13.06 4.47 -7.51
CA ARG A 77 14.38 4.95 -7.87
C ARG A 77 14.98 4.07 -8.96
N ARG A 78 14.84 2.76 -8.84
CA ARG A 78 15.33 1.83 -9.85
C ARG A 78 14.51 1.91 -11.13
N GLN A 79 13.20 2.12 -11.01
CA GLN A 79 12.32 2.23 -12.16
C GLN A 79 12.51 3.53 -12.89
N GLY A 80 12.82 4.59 -12.18
CA GLY A 80 12.87 5.92 -12.73
C GLY A 80 14.16 6.28 -13.45
N ARG A 81 15.04 5.30 -13.65
CA ARG A 81 16.32 5.56 -14.34
C ARG A 81 16.25 5.27 -15.82
#